data_89ca667ad8e02b20287f23b7b9a89fe5
#
_entry.id   89ca667ad8e02b20287f23b7b9a89fe5
#
_cell.length_a   1.000
_cell.length_b   1.000
_cell.length_c   1.000
_cell.angle_alpha   90.00
_cell.angle_beta   90.00
_cell.angle_gamma   90.00
#
_symmetry.space_group_name_H-M   'P 1'
#
loop_
_entity.id
_entity.type
_entity.pdbx_description
1 polymer ?
#
loop_
_entity_poly.entity_id
_entity_poly.type
_entity_poly.pdbx_seq_one_letter_code
_entity_poly.pdbx_strand_id
1 'polypeptide(L)'
;MSSKDFSHALTSWANRQTTIEGLVLIGSRQRPPDAQGETADAQSDWDFHVITRDLPTLLKSDWTKDLLGYKLRAYAVRTAVIGAMPKVAAIFDGADVDLVLIPVSVARKVRWRGRFGLHRKPGWTRRRMQDVAEVIRPGWRFLKDTGGWGAFYQKTVDEVSDPWLADGQLLQLAEGVVCDAVWVRRKIARGEFRTAQRTIYREIYEANLQLHHELRHRRGERTYPKARRLEFIATPAELAALTVNAQPDAVSLTAALGHCEATCRDLMRDLVGDRWHWPDFLI
;
A
#
# COMPACT_ATOMS: atom_id res chain seq x y z
N MET A 1 26.58 4.55 -13.03
CA MET A 1 26.70 5.06 -11.63
C MET A 1 26.14 4.00 -10.71
N SER A 2 26.78 3.73 -9.58
CA SER A 2 26.35 2.69 -8.64
C SER A 2 25.09 3.13 -7.89
N SER A 3 24.17 2.21 -7.57
CA SER A 3 22.96 2.52 -6.79
C SER A 3 23.27 3.11 -5.40
N LYS A 4 24.48 2.91 -4.87
CA LYS A 4 24.95 3.52 -3.62
C LYS A 4 25.10 5.04 -3.71
N ASP A 5 25.30 5.58 -4.91
CA ASP A 5 25.56 7.00 -5.10
C ASP A 5 24.31 7.86 -4.91
N PHE A 6 23.11 7.37 -5.31
CA PHE A 6 21.86 8.14 -5.18
C PHE A 6 21.47 8.38 -3.72
N SER A 7 21.50 7.35 -2.89
CA SER A 7 21.19 7.47 -1.47
C SER A 7 22.13 8.47 -0.77
N HIS A 8 23.42 8.47 -1.16
CA HIS A 8 24.41 9.40 -0.63
C HIS A 8 24.11 10.84 -1.10
N ALA A 9 23.79 11.05 -2.37
CA ALA A 9 23.47 12.36 -2.91
C ALA A 9 22.21 12.95 -2.23
N LEU A 10 21.14 12.14 -2.08
CA LEU A 10 19.91 12.55 -1.41
C LEU A 10 20.16 12.85 0.07
N THR A 11 20.97 12.03 0.75
CA THR A 11 21.36 12.26 2.15
C THR A 11 22.12 13.56 2.32
N SER A 12 23.09 13.80 1.45
CA SER A 12 23.90 15.02 1.46
C SER A 12 23.04 16.27 1.21
N TRP A 13 22.10 16.18 0.27
CA TRP A 13 21.13 17.23 0.02
C TRP A 13 20.24 17.45 1.27
N ALA A 14 19.64 16.41 1.82
CA ALA A 14 18.76 16.50 2.97
C ALA A 14 19.48 17.08 4.21
N ASN A 15 20.75 16.78 4.40
CA ASN A 15 21.56 17.32 5.51
C ASN A 15 21.74 18.83 5.42
N ARG A 16 21.76 19.40 4.22
CA ARG A 16 21.78 20.87 4.02
C ARG A 16 20.44 21.53 4.26
N GLN A 17 19.32 20.78 4.27
CA GLN A 17 17.96 21.33 4.48
C GLN A 17 17.61 21.36 5.96
N THR A 18 17.59 22.53 6.58
CA THR A 18 17.23 22.70 8.01
C THR A 18 15.75 22.37 8.29
N THR A 19 14.91 22.42 7.27
CA THR A 19 13.48 22.11 7.35
C THR A 19 13.17 20.61 7.39
N ILE A 20 14.12 19.74 6.98
CA ILE A 20 13.99 18.29 7.03
C ILE A 20 14.54 17.79 8.38
N GLU A 21 13.65 17.27 9.24
CA GLU A 21 14.01 16.68 10.53
C GLU A 21 14.35 15.19 10.44
N GLY A 22 13.82 14.48 9.43
CA GLY A 22 14.07 13.07 9.22
C GLY A 22 14.06 12.67 7.76
N LEU A 23 15.04 11.86 7.35
CA LEU A 23 15.09 11.14 6.09
C LEU A 23 15.26 9.66 6.42
N VAL A 24 14.28 8.85 6.07
CA VAL A 24 14.24 7.43 6.41
C VAL A 24 14.19 6.61 5.12
N LEU A 25 15.19 5.79 4.90
CA LEU A 25 15.14 4.79 3.83
C LEU A 25 14.29 3.62 4.31
N ILE A 26 13.33 3.21 3.48
CA ILE A 26 12.36 2.13 3.72
C ILE A 26 12.30 1.21 2.49
N GLY A 27 11.34 0.29 2.47
CA GLY A 27 11.06 -0.53 1.29
C GLY A 27 12.07 -1.65 1.03
N SER A 28 12.14 -2.10 -0.23
CA SER A 28 12.92 -3.27 -0.64
C SER A 28 14.41 -3.17 -0.30
N ARG A 29 14.96 -1.96 -0.31
CA ARG A 29 16.39 -1.69 -0.05
C ARG A 29 16.78 -1.77 1.43
N GLN A 30 15.82 -1.97 2.34
CA GLN A 30 16.07 -2.14 3.78
C GLN A 30 15.64 -3.52 4.30
N ARG A 31 15.18 -4.40 3.43
CA ARG A 31 14.84 -5.77 3.84
C ARG A 31 16.09 -6.58 4.11
N PRO A 32 16.02 -7.54 5.08
CA PRO A 32 17.10 -8.45 5.34
C PRO A 32 17.50 -9.27 4.08
N PRO A 33 18.78 -9.62 3.91
CA PRO A 33 19.25 -10.40 2.76
C PRO A 33 18.64 -11.81 2.65
N ASP A 34 18.15 -12.35 3.77
CA ASP A 34 17.52 -13.68 3.89
C ASP A 34 16.03 -13.68 3.50
N ALA A 35 15.44 -12.52 3.25
CA ALA A 35 14.10 -12.41 2.75
C ALA A 35 14.07 -12.86 1.28
N GLN A 36 13.79 -14.15 1.03
CA GLN A 36 13.79 -14.78 -0.30
C GLN A 36 13.04 -13.95 -1.32
N GLY A 37 13.78 -13.47 -2.34
CA GLY A 37 13.23 -12.66 -3.43
C GLY A 37 12.65 -11.30 -3.03
N GLU A 38 12.84 -10.84 -1.80
CA GLU A 38 12.32 -9.56 -1.28
C GLU A 38 13.36 -8.45 -1.25
N THR A 39 14.62 -8.79 -1.47
CA THR A 39 15.71 -7.83 -1.54
C THR A 39 15.62 -6.97 -2.79
N ALA A 40 16.19 -5.77 -2.72
CA ALA A 40 16.25 -4.87 -3.84
C ALA A 40 17.09 -5.44 -4.98
N ASP A 41 16.60 -5.27 -6.19
CA ASP A 41 17.28 -5.54 -7.45
C ASP A 41 17.64 -4.26 -8.19
N ALA A 42 18.12 -4.40 -9.45
CA ALA A 42 18.48 -3.26 -10.28
C ALA A 42 17.29 -2.37 -10.69
N GLN A 43 16.06 -2.92 -10.63
CA GLN A 43 14.83 -2.22 -11.02
C GLN A 43 14.07 -1.66 -9.79
N SER A 44 14.59 -1.92 -8.59
CA SER A 44 13.96 -1.45 -7.37
C SER A 44 14.12 0.07 -7.22
N ASP A 45 13.02 0.75 -6.99
CA ASP A 45 12.96 2.15 -6.63
C ASP A 45 13.60 2.45 -5.26
N TRP A 46 13.73 3.72 -4.97
CA TRP A 46 14.18 4.23 -3.69
C TRP A 46 12.99 4.78 -2.91
N ASP A 47 12.58 4.11 -1.87
CA ASP A 47 11.47 4.53 -1.02
C ASP A 47 11.98 5.27 0.22
N PHE A 48 11.45 6.47 0.46
CA PHE A 48 11.79 7.25 1.65
C PHE A 48 10.57 7.83 2.35
N HIS A 49 10.64 7.91 3.68
CA HIS A 49 9.87 8.88 4.44
C HIS A 49 10.69 10.15 4.64
N VAL A 50 10.09 11.29 4.39
CA VAL A 50 10.69 12.61 4.63
C VAL A 50 9.85 13.36 5.67
N ILE A 51 10.40 13.53 6.88
CA ILE A 51 9.74 14.29 7.96
C ILE A 51 10.19 15.74 7.84
N THR A 52 9.26 16.63 7.43
CA THR A 52 9.59 18.00 7.04
C THR A 52 8.70 19.06 7.69
N ARG A 53 9.26 20.26 7.89
CA ARG A 53 8.52 21.49 8.26
C ARG A 53 8.04 22.25 7.03
N ASP A 54 8.66 22.00 5.87
CA ASP A 54 8.35 22.70 4.63
C ASP A 54 7.87 21.72 3.57
N LEU A 55 6.58 21.38 3.66
CA LEU A 55 5.91 20.53 2.68
C LEU A 55 5.77 21.22 1.31
N PRO A 56 5.38 22.53 1.21
CA PRO A 56 5.17 23.17 -0.08
C PRO A 56 6.39 23.17 -1.00
N THR A 57 7.59 23.34 -0.48
CA THR A 57 8.82 23.28 -1.27
C THR A 57 9.05 21.89 -1.86
N LEU A 58 8.77 20.83 -1.10
CA LEU A 58 8.96 19.44 -1.56
C LEU A 58 7.84 18.97 -2.51
N LEU A 59 6.73 19.68 -2.60
CA LEU A 59 5.69 19.38 -3.59
C LEU A 59 6.01 19.94 -4.99
N LYS A 60 7.02 20.79 -5.10
CA LYS A 60 7.54 21.32 -6.38
C LYS A 60 8.83 20.61 -6.75
N SER A 61 9.13 20.54 -8.03
CA SER A 61 10.33 19.85 -8.52
C SER A 61 11.64 20.65 -8.36
N ASP A 62 11.58 21.93 -7.94
CA ASP A 62 12.75 22.81 -7.93
C ASP A 62 13.91 22.32 -7.05
N TRP A 63 13.61 21.67 -5.91
CA TRP A 63 14.62 21.10 -5.03
C TRP A 63 15.50 20.03 -5.70
N THR A 64 15.00 19.40 -6.76
CA THR A 64 15.75 18.34 -7.47
C THR A 64 16.97 18.89 -8.21
N LYS A 65 16.99 20.20 -8.50
CA LYS A 65 18.13 20.88 -9.14
C LYS A 65 19.38 20.85 -8.26
N ASP A 66 19.20 20.72 -6.96
CA ASP A 66 20.27 20.65 -5.97
C ASP A 66 20.87 19.23 -5.80
N LEU A 67 20.30 18.23 -6.46
CA LEU A 67 20.84 16.87 -6.49
C LEU A 67 21.92 16.74 -7.55
N LEU A 68 23.15 17.01 -7.15
CA LEU A 68 24.29 16.99 -8.06
C LEU A 68 24.48 15.59 -8.70
N GLY A 69 24.64 15.59 -10.02
CA GLY A 69 24.86 14.37 -10.80
C GLY A 69 23.61 13.62 -11.23
N TYR A 70 22.40 14.10 -10.85
CA TYR A 70 21.14 13.48 -11.22
C TYR A 70 20.23 14.44 -11.97
N LYS A 71 19.86 14.09 -13.19
CA LYS A 71 18.95 14.87 -14.02
C LYS A 71 17.53 14.33 -13.86
N LEU A 72 16.60 15.20 -13.44
CA LEU A 72 15.18 14.87 -13.36
C LEU A 72 14.58 14.61 -14.75
N ARG A 73 13.83 13.54 -14.90
CA ARG A 73 13.11 13.14 -16.12
C ARG A 73 11.61 13.28 -15.98
N ALA A 74 11.07 12.90 -14.82
CA ALA A 74 9.65 13.04 -14.53
C ALA A 74 9.44 13.34 -13.04
N TYR A 75 8.35 14.06 -12.74
CA TYR A 75 7.96 14.41 -11.38
C TYR A 75 6.44 14.39 -11.25
N ALA A 76 5.93 13.63 -10.29
CA ALA A 76 4.51 13.56 -10.02
C ALA A 76 4.23 13.63 -8.52
N VAL A 77 3.22 14.41 -8.14
CA VAL A 77 2.69 14.42 -6.78
C VAL A 77 1.44 13.57 -6.75
N ARG A 78 1.39 12.64 -5.82
CA ARG A 78 0.29 11.69 -5.61
C ARG A 78 -0.08 11.63 -4.14
N THR A 79 -1.11 10.88 -3.82
CA THR A 79 -1.42 10.50 -2.44
C THR A 79 -0.84 9.11 -2.19
N ALA A 80 -0.07 8.96 -1.12
CA ALA A 80 0.41 7.66 -0.69
C ALA A 80 -0.79 6.76 -0.34
N VAL A 81 -0.67 5.51 -0.74
CA VAL A 81 -1.73 4.52 -0.51
C VAL A 81 -1.94 4.28 0.98
N ILE A 82 -0.84 4.16 1.72
CA ILE A 82 -0.84 3.98 3.17
C ILE A 82 -0.67 5.35 3.81
N GLY A 83 -1.51 5.66 4.80
CA GLY A 83 -1.45 6.91 5.56
C GLY A 83 -1.99 8.15 4.85
N ALA A 84 -2.38 8.07 3.58
CA ALA A 84 -2.92 9.19 2.77
C ALA A 84 -2.05 10.47 2.84
N MET A 85 -0.73 10.31 2.98
CA MET A 85 0.23 11.41 2.97
C MET A 85 0.58 11.81 1.53
N PRO A 86 0.98 13.07 1.27
CA PRO A 86 1.54 13.44 -0.03
C PRO A 86 2.76 12.58 -0.35
N LYS A 87 2.81 12.07 -1.59
CA LYS A 87 3.91 11.27 -2.11
C LYS A 87 4.44 11.92 -3.38
N VAL A 88 5.72 12.14 -3.44
CA VAL A 88 6.43 12.53 -4.64
C VAL A 88 7.00 11.27 -5.29
N ALA A 89 6.67 11.06 -6.56
CA ALA A 89 7.34 10.11 -7.43
C ALA A 89 8.22 10.88 -8.40
N ALA A 90 9.53 10.67 -8.34
CA ALA A 90 10.51 11.35 -9.18
C ALA A 90 11.40 10.34 -9.89
N ILE A 91 11.54 10.51 -11.20
CA ILE A 91 12.40 9.68 -12.05
C ILE A 91 13.61 10.51 -12.45
N PHE A 92 14.79 10.03 -12.10
CA PHE A 92 16.07 10.62 -12.48
C PHE A 92 16.82 9.70 -13.45
N ASP A 93 17.87 10.22 -14.09
CA ASP A 93 18.81 9.37 -14.82
C ASP A 93 19.46 8.37 -13.85
N GLY A 94 19.08 7.10 -13.94
CA GLY A 94 19.62 5.99 -13.14
C GLY A 94 19.04 5.81 -11.73
N ALA A 95 17.94 6.51 -11.38
CA ALA A 95 17.25 6.28 -10.10
C ALA A 95 15.77 6.68 -10.15
N ASP A 96 14.90 5.79 -9.69
CA ASP A 96 13.49 6.06 -9.44
C ASP A 96 13.29 6.21 -7.93
N VAL A 97 12.53 7.24 -7.53
CA VAL A 97 12.43 7.66 -6.13
C VAL A 97 11.01 7.96 -5.73
N ASP A 98 10.60 7.39 -4.62
CA ASP A 98 9.33 7.67 -3.96
C ASP A 98 9.57 8.31 -2.59
N LEU A 99 9.12 9.54 -2.42
CA LEU A 99 9.21 10.28 -1.16
C LEU A 99 7.82 10.43 -0.54
N VAL A 100 7.53 9.75 0.55
CA VAL A 100 6.33 10.00 1.36
C VAL A 100 6.62 11.15 2.30
N LEU A 101 5.94 12.28 2.09
CA LEU A 101 6.17 13.53 2.81
C LEU A 101 5.31 13.60 4.07
N ILE A 102 5.95 13.59 5.23
CA ILE A 102 5.29 13.60 6.53
C ILE A 102 5.50 14.97 7.19
N PRO A 103 4.45 15.80 7.33
CA PRO A 103 4.58 17.06 8.05
C PRO A 103 5.01 16.82 9.50
N VAL A 104 6.00 17.57 9.98
CA VAL A 104 6.49 17.49 11.37
C VAL A 104 5.35 17.66 12.38
N SER A 105 4.37 18.52 12.10
CA SER A 105 3.21 18.73 12.96
C SER A 105 2.38 17.45 13.14
N VAL A 106 2.17 16.70 12.06
CA VAL A 106 1.47 15.41 12.09
C VAL A 106 2.29 14.37 12.85
N ALA A 107 3.58 14.24 12.51
CA ALA A 107 4.48 13.29 13.16
C ALA A 107 4.58 13.55 14.68
N ARG A 108 4.74 14.82 15.09
CA ARG A 108 4.77 15.24 16.52
C ARG A 108 3.46 14.91 17.22
N LYS A 109 2.32 15.19 16.60
CA LYS A 109 1.00 14.88 17.15
C LYS A 109 0.82 13.38 17.38
N VAL A 110 1.20 12.53 16.41
CA VAL A 110 1.13 11.07 16.54
C VAL A 110 2.07 10.60 17.66
N ARG A 111 3.35 11.05 17.65
CA ARG A 111 4.35 10.69 18.66
C ARG A 111 3.90 11.08 20.07
N TRP A 112 3.40 12.30 20.25
CA TRP A 112 2.89 12.77 21.54
C TRP A 112 1.72 11.91 22.02
N ARG A 113 0.71 11.70 21.18
CA ARG A 113 -0.45 10.86 21.53
C ARG A 113 -0.06 9.40 21.78
N GLY A 114 0.88 8.87 21.01
CA GLY A 114 1.44 7.53 21.22
C GLY A 114 2.18 7.40 22.55
N ARG A 115 2.86 8.47 23.02
CA ARG A 115 3.52 8.49 24.32
C ARG A 115 2.55 8.29 25.49
N PHE A 116 1.31 8.80 25.36
CA PHE A 116 0.23 8.60 26.34
C PHE A 116 -0.60 7.33 26.11
N GLY A 117 -0.15 6.40 25.27
CA GLY A 117 -0.83 5.13 25.05
C GLY A 117 -2.12 5.22 24.25
N LEU A 118 -2.43 6.35 23.61
CA LEU A 118 -3.68 6.54 22.85
C LEU A 118 -3.75 5.64 21.59
N HIS A 119 -2.65 5.05 21.16
CA HIS A 119 -2.61 4.04 20.10
C HIS A 119 -3.14 2.66 20.53
N ARG A 120 -3.25 2.41 21.85
CA ARG A 120 -3.81 1.16 22.39
C ARG A 120 -5.33 1.10 22.25
N LYS A 121 -5.98 2.24 22.05
CA LYS A 121 -7.42 2.35 21.80
C LYS A 121 -7.71 2.53 20.31
N PRO A 122 -8.82 2.02 19.78
CA PRO A 122 -9.26 2.32 18.41
C PRO A 122 -9.35 3.84 18.19
N GLY A 123 -8.92 4.30 17.02
CA GLY A 123 -9.00 5.70 16.67
C GLY A 123 -7.86 6.19 15.77
N TRP A 124 -7.84 7.50 15.54
CA TRP A 124 -6.92 8.15 14.59
C TRP A 124 -5.43 7.86 14.89
N THR A 125 -5.02 7.90 16.16
CA THR A 125 -3.60 7.68 16.54
C THR A 125 -3.17 6.25 16.23
N ARG A 126 -3.99 5.25 16.60
CA ARG A 126 -3.72 3.85 16.28
C ARG A 126 -3.59 3.65 14.78
N ARG A 127 -4.56 4.14 14.01
CA ARG A 127 -4.54 4.02 12.55
C ARG A 127 -3.27 4.63 11.95
N ARG A 128 -2.87 5.84 12.39
CA ARG A 128 -1.64 6.46 11.88
C ARG A 128 -0.37 5.69 12.26
N MET A 129 -0.30 5.12 13.44
CA MET A 129 0.83 4.27 13.80
C MET A 129 0.80 2.94 13.04
N GLN A 130 -0.38 2.36 12.79
CA GLN A 130 -0.52 1.18 11.92
C GLN A 130 -0.05 1.47 10.48
N ASP A 131 -0.48 2.60 9.90
CA ASP A 131 -0.02 3.05 8.58
C ASP A 131 1.51 3.12 8.49
N VAL A 132 2.16 3.62 9.54
CA VAL A 132 3.63 3.68 9.58
C VAL A 132 4.23 2.30 9.79
N ALA A 133 3.71 1.51 10.74
CA ALA A 133 4.22 0.17 11.06
C ALA A 133 4.21 -0.75 9.84
N GLU A 134 3.12 -0.77 9.08
CA GLU A 134 2.96 -1.59 7.87
C GLU A 134 4.07 -1.35 6.85
N VAL A 135 4.50 -0.09 6.70
CA VAL A 135 5.54 0.29 5.73
C VAL A 135 6.95 0.02 6.24
N ILE A 136 7.20 0.24 7.55
CA ILE A 136 8.56 0.18 8.11
C ILE A 136 8.91 -1.19 8.71
N ARG A 137 7.94 -2.05 9.05
CA ARG A 137 8.17 -3.35 9.66
C ARG A 137 9.12 -4.25 8.87
N PRO A 138 9.09 -4.27 7.53
CA PRO A 138 10.04 -5.06 6.75
C PRO A 138 11.49 -4.58 6.83
N GLY A 139 11.71 -3.34 7.25
CA GLY A 139 13.03 -2.72 7.42
C GLY A 139 13.01 -1.21 7.19
N TRP A 140 13.82 -0.51 7.98
CA TRP A 140 13.99 0.93 7.88
C TRP A 140 15.34 1.38 8.40
N ARG A 141 15.84 2.53 7.91
CA ARG A 141 17.08 3.13 8.38
C ARG A 141 17.02 4.65 8.25
N PHE A 142 17.30 5.36 9.33
CA PHE A 142 17.48 6.81 9.28
C PHE A 142 18.80 7.17 8.59
N LEU A 143 18.71 8.03 7.60
CA LEU A 143 19.85 8.68 6.95
C LEU A 143 20.07 10.09 7.52
N LYS A 144 19.00 10.70 8.05
CA LYS A 144 19.01 11.91 8.84
C LYS A 144 17.95 11.79 9.94
N ASP A 145 18.31 12.13 11.17
CA ASP A 145 17.40 12.17 12.32
C ASP A 145 17.80 13.30 13.29
N THR A 146 17.39 14.52 13.00
CA THR A 146 17.60 15.66 13.88
C THR A 146 16.44 15.87 14.87
N GLY A 147 15.32 15.16 14.65
CA GLY A 147 14.12 15.23 15.48
C GLY A 147 13.98 14.12 16.52
N GLY A 148 14.94 13.18 16.59
CA GLY A 148 14.87 12.01 17.47
C GLY A 148 13.70 11.08 17.13
N TRP A 149 13.48 10.85 15.85
CA TRP A 149 12.35 10.04 15.35
C TRP A 149 12.59 8.55 15.43
N GLY A 150 13.86 8.10 15.47
CA GLY A 150 14.23 6.68 15.50
C GLY A 150 13.54 5.92 16.64
N ALA A 151 13.53 6.46 17.86
CA ALA A 151 12.83 5.85 19.00
C ALA A 151 11.30 5.74 18.77
N PHE A 152 10.69 6.70 18.07
CA PHE A 152 9.27 6.64 17.73
C PHE A 152 8.99 5.55 16.69
N TYR A 153 9.86 5.38 15.69
CA TYR A 153 9.74 4.33 14.69
C TYR A 153 9.89 2.95 15.33
N GLN A 154 10.90 2.77 16.18
CA GLN A 154 11.11 1.51 16.91
C GLN A 154 9.87 1.17 17.77
N LYS A 155 9.43 2.11 18.60
CA LYS A 155 8.21 1.95 19.41
C LYS A 155 6.98 1.59 18.56
N THR A 156 6.87 2.16 17.37
CA THR A 156 5.74 1.89 16.47
C THR A 156 5.75 0.43 16.00
N VAL A 157 6.92 -0.09 15.64
CA VAL A 157 7.06 -1.50 15.25
C VAL A 157 6.78 -2.44 16.42
N ASP A 158 7.26 -2.11 17.63
CA ASP A 158 7.17 -2.97 18.80
C ASP A 158 5.75 -3.03 19.39
N GLU A 159 5.03 -1.89 19.40
CA GLU A 159 3.75 -1.78 20.12
C GLU A 159 2.50 -1.84 19.23
N VAL A 160 2.65 -1.81 17.91
CA VAL A 160 1.51 -1.78 16.99
C VAL A 160 1.53 -3.03 16.10
N SER A 161 0.53 -3.89 16.26
CA SER A 161 0.29 -5.02 15.37
C SER A 161 -0.25 -4.56 14.02
N ASP A 162 -0.05 -5.39 13.00
CA ASP A 162 -0.66 -5.16 11.70
C ASP A 162 -2.19 -5.13 11.82
N PRO A 163 -2.86 -4.26 11.06
CA PRO A 163 -4.30 -4.15 11.14
C PRO A 163 -4.96 -5.41 10.59
N TRP A 164 -5.91 -5.93 11.33
CA TRP A 164 -6.84 -6.97 10.88
C TRP A 164 -8.14 -6.32 10.49
N LEU A 165 -8.74 -6.80 9.43
CA LEU A 165 -10.09 -6.39 9.11
C LEU A 165 -11.05 -6.98 10.16
N ALA A 166 -11.82 -6.11 10.82
CA ALA A 166 -12.88 -6.58 11.71
C ALA A 166 -13.96 -7.30 10.90
N ASP A 167 -14.68 -8.24 11.53
CA ASP A 167 -15.72 -9.01 10.83
C ASP A 167 -16.74 -8.13 10.12
N GLY A 168 -17.14 -7.00 10.72
CA GLY A 168 -18.02 -6.03 10.07
C GLY A 168 -17.44 -5.40 8.80
N GLN A 169 -16.10 -5.25 8.71
CA GLN A 169 -15.44 -4.75 7.50
C GLN A 169 -15.39 -5.82 6.41
N LEU A 170 -15.19 -7.09 6.78
CA LEU A 170 -15.25 -8.22 5.85
C LEU A 170 -16.66 -8.34 5.25
N LEU A 171 -17.67 -8.29 6.10
CA LEU A 171 -19.08 -8.31 5.66
C LEU A 171 -19.36 -7.14 4.72
N GLN A 172 -18.91 -5.93 5.06
CA GLN A 172 -19.10 -4.76 4.21
C GLN A 172 -18.42 -4.89 2.85
N LEU A 173 -17.22 -5.49 2.78
CA LEU A 173 -16.55 -5.78 1.50
C LEU A 173 -17.36 -6.76 0.68
N ALA A 174 -17.83 -7.86 1.27
CA ALA A 174 -18.62 -8.87 0.58
C ALA A 174 -19.96 -8.34 0.09
N GLU A 175 -20.68 -7.58 0.91
CA GLU A 175 -21.91 -6.88 0.51
C GLU A 175 -21.67 -5.87 -0.63
N GLY A 176 -20.51 -5.19 -0.62
CA GLY A 176 -20.07 -4.35 -1.71
C GLY A 176 -19.95 -5.14 -3.01
N VAL A 177 -19.29 -6.31 -2.99
CA VAL A 177 -19.18 -7.19 -4.16
C VAL A 177 -20.54 -7.61 -4.69
N VAL A 178 -21.50 -7.95 -3.81
CA VAL A 178 -22.87 -8.29 -4.18
C VAL A 178 -23.56 -7.13 -4.91
N CYS A 179 -23.48 -5.92 -4.35
CA CYS A 179 -24.08 -4.73 -4.97
C CYS A 179 -23.47 -4.42 -6.35
N ASP A 180 -22.14 -4.49 -6.43
CA ASP A 180 -21.41 -4.24 -7.67
C ASP A 180 -21.68 -5.31 -8.72
N ALA A 181 -21.86 -6.56 -8.34
CA ALA A 181 -22.24 -7.65 -9.23
C ALA A 181 -23.60 -7.41 -9.89
N VAL A 182 -24.60 -7.00 -9.11
CA VAL A 182 -25.93 -6.61 -9.65
C VAL A 182 -25.80 -5.45 -10.64
N TRP A 183 -25.00 -4.45 -10.27
CA TRP A 183 -24.78 -3.28 -11.10
C TRP A 183 -24.07 -3.63 -12.42
N VAL A 184 -23.04 -4.48 -12.37
CA VAL A 184 -22.30 -4.97 -13.54
C VAL A 184 -23.21 -5.75 -14.49
N ARG A 185 -24.07 -6.66 -13.99
CA ARG A 185 -25.06 -7.37 -14.82
C ARG A 185 -25.96 -6.41 -15.60
N ARG A 186 -26.43 -5.35 -14.92
CA ARG A 186 -27.26 -4.30 -15.58
C ARG A 186 -26.48 -3.56 -16.66
N LYS A 187 -25.18 -3.31 -16.46
CA LYS A 187 -24.32 -2.66 -17.45
C LYS A 187 -24.06 -3.57 -18.66
N ILE A 188 -23.83 -4.85 -18.43
CA ILE A 188 -23.70 -5.85 -19.52
C ILE A 188 -24.99 -5.89 -20.35
N ALA A 189 -26.15 -6.01 -19.71
CA ALA A 189 -27.46 -6.05 -20.39
C ALA A 189 -27.75 -4.79 -21.23
N ARG A 190 -27.15 -3.65 -20.89
CA ARG A 190 -27.29 -2.38 -21.64
C ARG A 190 -26.21 -2.17 -22.71
N GLY A 191 -25.28 -3.12 -22.88
CA GLY A 191 -24.15 -2.98 -23.79
C GLY A 191 -23.05 -2.00 -23.31
N GLU A 192 -23.09 -1.58 -22.03
CA GLU A 192 -22.11 -0.66 -21.42
C GLU A 192 -20.84 -1.43 -20.97
N PHE A 193 -20.22 -2.16 -21.89
CA PHE A 193 -19.18 -3.13 -21.58
C PHE A 193 -17.92 -2.55 -20.92
N ARG A 194 -17.48 -1.35 -21.36
CA ARG A 194 -16.31 -0.70 -20.76
C ARG A 194 -16.54 -0.29 -19.30
N THR A 195 -17.76 0.13 -18.98
CA THR A 195 -18.13 0.47 -17.61
C THR A 195 -18.21 -0.77 -16.74
N ALA A 196 -18.79 -1.87 -17.25
CA ALA A 196 -18.83 -3.16 -16.57
C ALA A 196 -17.42 -3.71 -16.30
N GLN A 197 -16.55 -3.72 -17.32
CA GLN A 197 -15.16 -4.13 -17.21
C GLN A 197 -14.42 -3.34 -16.11
N ARG A 198 -14.54 -2.02 -16.13
CA ARG A 198 -13.91 -1.15 -15.14
C ARG A 198 -14.35 -1.50 -13.71
N THR A 199 -15.65 -1.73 -13.50
CA THR A 199 -16.18 -2.09 -12.18
C THR A 199 -15.71 -3.45 -11.72
N ILE A 200 -15.68 -4.46 -12.59
CA ILE A 200 -15.11 -5.77 -12.27
C ILE A 200 -13.69 -5.61 -11.72
N TYR A 201 -12.83 -4.84 -12.40
CA TYR A 201 -11.43 -4.70 -11.96
C TYR A 201 -11.25 -3.80 -10.75
N ARG A 202 -11.95 -2.68 -10.66
CA ARG A 202 -11.69 -1.68 -9.61
C ARG A 202 -12.38 -1.95 -8.29
N GLU A 203 -13.55 -2.57 -8.35
CA GLU A 203 -14.36 -2.77 -7.16
C GLU A 203 -14.35 -4.25 -6.75
N ILE A 204 -14.82 -5.15 -7.62
CA ILE A 204 -15.01 -6.57 -7.26
C ILE A 204 -13.66 -7.29 -7.10
N TYR A 205 -12.77 -7.15 -8.07
CA TYR A 205 -11.44 -7.78 -8.03
C TYR A 205 -10.59 -7.24 -6.86
N GLU A 206 -10.57 -5.93 -6.66
CA GLU A 206 -9.85 -5.33 -5.56
C GLU A 206 -10.40 -5.77 -4.19
N ALA A 207 -11.71 -5.96 -4.04
CA ALA A 207 -12.31 -6.52 -2.83
C ALA A 207 -11.83 -7.96 -2.60
N ASN A 208 -11.82 -8.80 -3.64
CA ASN A 208 -11.31 -10.17 -3.54
C ASN A 208 -9.83 -10.23 -3.16
N LEU A 209 -9.00 -9.33 -3.69
CA LEU A 209 -7.60 -9.21 -3.28
C LEU A 209 -7.46 -8.83 -1.80
N GLN A 210 -8.31 -7.93 -1.29
CA GLN A 210 -8.31 -7.55 0.13
C GLN A 210 -8.76 -8.73 1.02
N LEU A 211 -9.80 -9.45 0.63
CA LEU A 211 -10.27 -10.64 1.37
C LEU A 211 -9.20 -11.75 1.38
N HIS A 212 -8.55 -12.00 0.25
CA HIS A 212 -7.46 -12.97 0.16
C HIS A 212 -6.26 -12.56 1.02
N HIS A 213 -5.87 -11.29 0.99
CA HIS A 213 -4.80 -10.75 1.84
C HIS A 213 -5.12 -11.00 3.32
N GLU A 214 -6.34 -10.69 3.76
CA GLU A 214 -6.80 -10.90 5.13
C GLU A 214 -6.81 -12.38 5.50
N LEU A 215 -7.26 -13.27 4.61
CA LEU A 215 -7.27 -14.71 4.83
C LEU A 215 -5.86 -15.25 5.09
N ARG A 216 -4.89 -14.90 4.23
CA ARG A 216 -3.49 -15.28 4.42
C ARG A 216 -2.91 -14.71 5.71
N HIS A 217 -3.22 -13.45 6.01
CA HIS A 217 -2.79 -12.80 7.25
C HIS A 217 -3.31 -13.56 8.49
N ARG A 218 -4.58 -13.95 8.52
CA ARG A 218 -5.18 -14.73 9.62
C ARG A 218 -4.59 -16.13 9.75
N ARG A 219 -4.13 -16.72 8.66
CA ARG A 219 -3.44 -18.01 8.65
C ARG A 219 -1.96 -17.90 9.07
N GLY A 220 -1.45 -16.70 9.30
CA GLY A 220 -0.03 -16.47 9.57
C GLY A 220 0.86 -16.72 8.36
N GLU A 221 0.27 -16.72 7.17
CA GLU A 221 0.97 -16.89 5.91
C GLU A 221 1.54 -15.55 5.43
N ARG A 222 2.62 -15.64 4.65
CA ARG A 222 3.22 -14.46 4.05
C ARG A 222 2.22 -13.78 3.10
N THR A 223 2.03 -12.48 3.28
CA THR A 223 1.17 -11.67 2.43
C THR A 223 1.65 -10.22 2.36
N TYR A 224 1.29 -9.52 1.30
CA TYR A 224 1.62 -8.12 1.08
C TYR A 224 0.39 -7.35 0.60
N PRO A 225 0.18 -6.12 1.05
CA PRO A 225 -0.94 -5.30 0.59
C PRO A 225 -0.95 -5.16 -0.94
N LYS A 226 -2.15 -5.07 -1.52
CA LYS A 226 -2.37 -4.81 -2.94
C LYS A 226 -1.75 -5.84 -3.88
N ALA A 227 -1.84 -7.11 -3.52
CA ALA A 227 -1.33 -8.24 -4.29
C ALA A 227 0.15 -8.14 -4.69
N ARG A 228 0.94 -7.29 -4.00
CA ARG A 228 2.38 -7.22 -4.27
C ARG A 228 2.99 -8.59 -4.10
N ARG A 229 3.77 -9.03 -5.11
CA ARG A 229 4.49 -10.31 -5.12
C ARG A 229 3.59 -11.55 -4.94
N LEU A 230 2.32 -11.42 -5.26
CA LEU A 230 1.37 -12.52 -5.14
C LEU A 230 1.85 -13.74 -5.94
N GLU A 231 2.45 -13.52 -7.11
CA GLU A 231 3.02 -14.53 -8.01
C GLU A 231 4.12 -15.38 -7.37
N PHE A 232 4.78 -14.87 -6.30
CA PHE A 232 5.87 -15.56 -5.61
C PHE A 232 5.46 -16.23 -4.29
N ILE A 233 4.30 -15.87 -3.75
CA ILE A 233 3.87 -16.31 -2.42
C ILE A 233 2.59 -17.13 -2.43
N ALA A 234 1.74 -16.94 -3.44
CA ALA A 234 0.48 -17.65 -3.55
C ALA A 234 0.67 -19.02 -4.23
N THR A 235 -0.19 -19.95 -3.87
CA THR A 235 -0.27 -21.23 -4.55
C THR A 235 -0.86 -21.08 -5.96
N PRO A 236 -0.63 -22.05 -6.87
CA PRO A 236 -1.28 -22.05 -8.20
C PRO A 236 -2.80 -21.96 -8.14
N ALA A 237 -3.42 -22.58 -7.12
CA ALA A 237 -4.87 -22.52 -6.93
C ALA A 237 -5.35 -21.13 -6.53
N GLU A 238 -4.65 -20.44 -5.61
CA GLU A 238 -4.94 -19.07 -5.23
C GLU A 238 -4.76 -18.12 -6.41
N LEU A 239 -3.68 -18.27 -7.18
CA LEU A 239 -3.46 -17.47 -8.39
C LEU A 239 -4.56 -17.67 -9.41
N ALA A 240 -5.00 -18.91 -9.64
CA ALA A 240 -6.10 -19.23 -10.56
C ALA A 240 -7.41 -18.56 -10.09
N ALA A 241 -7.74 -18.64 -8.79
CA ALA A 241 -8.92 -18.03 -8.21
C ALA A 241 -8.90 -16.48 -8.32
N LEU A 242 -7.73 -15.87 -8.27
CA LEU A 242 -7.55 -14.43 -8.37
C LEU A 242 -7.25 -13.92 -9.79
N THR A 243 -7.20 -14.81 -10.79
CA THR A 243 -6.99 -14.39 -12.17
C THR A 243 -8.30 -13.98 -12.83
N VAL A 244 -8.37 -12.75 -13.31
CA VAL A 244 -9.57 -12.20 -13.97
C VAL A 244 -9.27 -11.86 -15.42
N ASN A 245 -10.00 -12.48 -16.34
CA ASN A 245 -9.97 -12.21 -17.78
C ASN A 245 -11.31 -11.61 -18.22
N ALA A 246 -11.40 -10.31 -18.30
CA ALA A 246 -12.61 -9.59 -18.65
C ALA A 246 -12.41 -8.77 -19.93
N GLN A 247 -12.68 -9.37 -21.09
CA GLN A 247 -12.76 -8.62 -22.36
C GLN A 247 -14.07 -7.80 -22.41
N PRO A 248 -14.10 -6.68 -23.13
CA PRO A 248 -15.27 -5.80 -23.14
C PRO A 248 -16.36 -6.29 -24.11
N ASP A 249 -16.85 -7.50 -23.86
CA ASP A 249 -17.97 -8.16 -24.53
C ASP A 249 -18.85 -8.89 -23.50
N ALA A 250 -20.09 -9.18 -23.86
CA ALA A 250 -21.07 -9.74 -22.93
C ALA A 250 -20.65 -11.11 -22.37
N VAL A 251 -20.08 -11.98 -23.19
CA VAL A 251 -19.73 -13.37 -22.81
C VAL A 251 -18.57 -13.35 -21.83
N SER A 252 -17.50 -12.67 -22.19
CA SER A 252 -16.29 -12.58 -21.36
C SER A 252 -16.56 -11.89 -20.02
N LEU A 253 -17.32 -10.78 -20.02
CA LEU A 253 -17.67 -10.06 -18.79
C LEU A 253 -18.57 -10.89 -17.87
N THR A 254 -19.54 -11.62 -18.42
CA THR A 254 -20.39 -12.50 -17.61
C THR A 254 -19.60 -13.64 -16.98
N ALA A 255 -18.69 -14.27 -17.73
CA ALA A 255 -17.81 -15.30 -17.22
C ALA A 255 -16.85 -14.78 -16.13
N ALA A 256 -16.22 -13.61 -16.36
CA ALA A 256 -15.33 -12.96 -15.40
C ALA A 256 -16.06 -12.57 -14.11
N LEU A 257 -17.28 -12.05 -14.22
CA LEU A 257 -18.12 -11.71 -13.07
C LEU A 257 -18.42 -12.96 -12.23
N GLY A 258 -18.91 -14.05 -12.89
CA GLY A 258 -19.22 -15.31 -12.21
C GLY A 258 -18.00 -15.91 -11.50
N HIS A 259 -16.81 -15.78 -12.10
CA HIS A 259 -15.56 -16.20 -11.48
C HIS A 259 -15.23 -15.37 -10.22
N CYS A 260 -15.32 -14.04 -10.31
CA CYS A 260 -15.11 -13.17 -9.16
C CYS A 260 -16.11 -13.42 -8.01
N GLU A 261 -17.36 -13.70 -8.33
CA GLU A 261 -18.40 -14.04 -7.34
C GLU A 261 -18.11 -15.37 -6.64
N ALA A 262 -17.68 -16.40 -7.40
CA ALA A 262 -17.25 -17.66 -6.82
C ALA A 262 -16.05 -17.48 -5.88
N THR A 263 -15.06 -16.72 -6.31
CA THR A 263 -13.89 -16.38 -5.49
C THR A 263 -14.30 -15.67 -4.19
N CYS A 264 -15.19 -14.68 -4.26
CA CYS A 264 -15.69 -13.97 -3.07
C CYS A 264 -16.39 -14.94 -2.09
N ARG A 265 -17.25 -15.82 -2.60
CA ARG A 265 -17.94 -16.84 -1.77
C ARG A 265 -16.97 -17.74 -1.05
N ASP A 266 -15.96 -18.25 -1.75
CA ASP A 266 -14.97 -19.16 -1.17
C ASP A 266 -14.12 -18.45 -0.10
N LEU A 267 -13.65 -17.24 -0.38
CA LEU A 267 -12.90 -16.43 0.58
C LEU A 267 -13.72 -16.10 1.83
N MET A 268 -14.99 -15.74 1.65
CA MET A 268 -15.86 -15.42 2.78
C MET A 268 -16.22 -16.65 3.61
N ARG A 269 -16.44 -17.82 2.98
CA ARG A 269 -16.62 -19.08 3.70
C ARG A 269 -15.43 -19.39 4.60
N ASP A 270 -14.21 -19.20 4.08
CA ASP A 270 -12.97 -19.44 4.83
C ASP A 270 -12.71 -18.39 5.93
N LEU A 271 -13.14 -17.14 5.74
CA LEU A 271 -12.93 -16.04 6.67
C LEU A 271 -13.95 -16.00 7.81
N VAL A 272 -15.23 -16.21 7.50
CA VAL A 272 -16.32 -16.00 8.46
C VAL A 272 -17.29 -17.19 8.62
N GLY A 273 -17.13 -18.24 7.81
CA GLY A 273 -18.02 -19.42 7.83
C GLY A 273 -19.48 -19.06 7.54
N ASP A 274 -20.39 -19.65 8.29
CA ASP A 274 -21.85 -19.50 8.12
C ASP A 274 -22.40 -18.13 8.55
N ARG A 275 -21.55 -17.21 8.97
CA ARG A 275 -21.99 -15.85 9.35
C ARG A 275 -22.31 -14.96 8.14
N TRP A 276 -22.01 -15.42 6.93
CA TRP A 276 -22.36 -14.74 5.70
C TRP A 276 -22.64 -15.75 4.59
N HIS A 277 -23.69 -15.51 3.81
CA HIS A 277 -24.08 -16.30 2.67
C HIS A 277 -24.29 -15.42 1.44
N TRP A 278 -23.94 -15.96 0.30
CA TRP A 278 -24.24 -15.27 -0.97
C TRP A 278 -25.75 -15.22 -1.18
N PRO A 279 -26.32 -14.05 -1.53
CA PRO A 279 -27.77 -13.90 -1.68
C PRO A 279 -28.34 -14.78 -2.82
N ASP A 280 -29.40 -15.53 -2.54
CA ASP A 280 -30.01 -16.48 -3.47
C ASP A 280 -30.55 -15.84 -4.75
N PHE A 281 -30.93 -14.56 -4.72
CA PHE A 281 -31.44 -13.85 -5.89
C PHE A 281 -30.37 -13.57 -6.96
N LEU A 282 -29.13 -13.91 -6.69
CA LEU A 282 -28.01 -13.76 -7.62
C LEU A 282 -27.52 -15.11 -8.20
N ILE A 283 -28.19 -16.21 -7.86
CA ILE A 283 -27.86 -17.57 -8.34
C ILE A 283 -28.50 -17.80 -9.71
#